data_8ca32c9d18709d8de37db330fa568206
#
_entry.id   8ca32c9d18709d8de37db330fa568206
#
_cell.length_a   1.000
_cell.length_b   1.000
_cell.length_c   1.000
_cell.angle_alpha   90.00
_cell.angle_beta   90.00
_cell.angle_gamma   90.00
#
_symmetry.space_group_name_H-M   'P 1'
#
loop_
_entity.id
_entity.type
_entity.pdbx_description
1 polymer ?
#
loop_
_entity_poly.entity_id
_entity_poly.type
_entity_poly.pdbx_seq_one_letter_code
_entity_poly.pdbx_strand_id
1 'polypeptide(L)'
;MNSVNKLLEKSFKSNWDRPAISNYRGATITYGQLSYNIVATHIMFEKCGIKPGDKISICSKNQANWGVAFLASLTYGAVPVPILNEFKSGTIHHLVNHSNSRLLYVGEAIWENLSPSEMPEVEAIAQMENFSVLYAKDSELKRDRLNIDAIMQERYGDSFGPDSLCFYEDSPEELALINYTSGTSGFSKGVMIPYRALYSNIKFGSYAMPSLNNRSRVVS
;
A
#
# COMPACT_ATOMS: atom_id res chain seq x y z
N MET A 1 1.20 -6.09 -23.41
CA MET A 1 2.16 -6.12 -22.31
C MET A 1 1.43 -6.55 -21.04
N ASN A 2 1.97 -7.52 -20.29
CA ASN A 2 1.31 -8.09 -19.11
C ASN A 2 1.67 -7.24 -17.89
N SER A 3 0.96 -6.13 -17.64
CA SER A 3 1.18 -5.22 -16.53
C SER A 3 0.08 -5.37 -15.49
N VAL A 4 0.46 -5.49 -14.22
CA VAL A 4 -0.46 -5.55 -13.08
C VAL A 4 -1.12 -4.19 -12.89
N ASN A 5 -0.34 -3.10 -12.93
CA ASN A 5 -0.85 -1.76 -12.70
C ASN A 5 -1.81 -1.30 -13.81
N LYS A 6 -1.56 -1.67 -15.08
CA LYS A 6 -2.52 -1.43 -16.17
C LYS A 6 -3.83 -2.20 -15.98
N LEU A 7 -3.77 -3.45 -15.45
CA LEU A 7 -4.98 -4.20 -15.11
C LEU A 7 -5.77 -3.51 -13.98
N LEU A 8 -5.08 -3.08 -12.92
CA LEU A 8 -5.68 -2.35 -11.80
C LEU A 8 -6.29 -1.04 -12.28
N GLU A 9 -5.55 -0.23 -13.04
CA GLU A 9 -6.02 1.04 -13.58
C GLU A 9 -7.29 0.87 -14.40
N LYS A 10 -7.27 -0.08 -15.36
CA LYS A 10 -8.45 -0.40 -16.17
C LYS A 10 -9.64 -0.82 -15.32
N SER A 11 -9.41 -1.69 -14.32
CA SER A 11 -10.45 -2.17 -13.42
C SER A 11 -11.06 -1.02 -12.62
N PHE A 12 -10.23 -0.12 -12.08
CA PHE A 12 -10.68 1.01 -11.27
C PHE A 12 -11.49 2.00 -12.11
N LYS A 13 -10.99 2.38 -13.29
CA LYS A 13 -11.71 3.26 -14.23
C LYS A 13 -13.07 2.68 -14.64
N SER A 14 -13.15 1.37 -14.89
CA SER A 14 -14.37 0.71 -15.37
C SER A 14 -15.41 0.47 -14.28
N ASN A 15 -15.03 0.52 -13.00
CA ASN A 15 -15.91 0.23 -11.87
C ASN A 15 -16.08 1.41 -10.90
N TRP A 16 -15.81 2.63 -11.34
CA TRP A 16 -15.66 3.84 -10.53
C TRP A 16 -16.68 4.00 -9.40
N ASP A 17 -17.97 3.85 -9.72
CA ASP A 17 -19.07 4.03 -8.77
C ASP A 17 -19.45 2.75 -8.01
N ARG A 18 -18.75 1.65 -8.26
CA ARG A 18 -19.04 0.37 -7.60
C ARG A 18 -18.36 0.27 -6.24
N PRO A 19 -18.94 -0.51 -5.31
CA PRO A 19 -18.28 -0.90 -4.06
C PRO A 19 -16.93 -1.58 -4.33
N ALA A 20 -15.87 -1.13 -3.66
CA ALA A 20 -14.53 -1.67 -3.82
C ALA A 20 -14.07 -2.43 -2.57
N ILE A 21 -14.04 -1.77 -1.42
CA ILE A 21 -13.48 -2.32 -0.18
C ILE A 21 -14.26 -1.81 1.04
N SER A 22 -14.34 -2.61 2.09
CA SER A 22 -14.96 -2.22 3.36
C SER A 22 -14.29 -2.92 4.54
N ASN A 23 -14.34 -2.31 5.70
CA ASN A 23 -14.11 -3.02 6.95
C ASN A 23 -15.33 -3.88 7.31
N TYR A 24 -15.11 -4.94 8.09
CA TYR A 24 -16.22 -5.74 8.61
C TYR A 24 -17.18 -4.85 9.42
N ARG A 25 -18.47 -4.85 9.04
CA ARG A 25 -19.50 -3.98 9.60
C ARG A 25 -19.22 -2.46 9.49
N GLY A 26 -18.24 -2.06 8.69
CA GLY A 26 -17.88 -0.68 8.44
C GLY A 26 -18.45 -0.13 7.13
N ALA A 27 -18.17 1.16 6.89
CA ALA A 27 -18.52 1.80 5.64
C ALA A 27 -17.82 1.13 4.46
N THR A 28 -18.51 1.06 3.34
CA THR A 28 -17.96 0.60 2.06
C THR A 28 -17.57 1.82 1.24
N ILE A 29 -16.35 1.83 0.72
CA ILE A 29 -15.89 2.85 -0.23
C ILE A 29 -15.97 2.32 -1.67
N THR A 30 -16.24 3.21 -2.62
CA THR A 30 -16.27 2.91 -4.05
C THR A 30 -14.86 2.82 -4.63
N TYR A 31 -14.73 2.32 -5.87
CA TYR A 31 -13.45 2.38 -6.59
C TYR A 31 -12.97 3.82 -6.81
N GLY A 32 -13.88 4.79 -7.01
CA GLY A 32 -13.53 6.20 -7.10
C GLY A 32 -12.94 6.74 -5.80
N GLN A 33 -13.55 6.43 -4.65
CA GLN A 33 -13.04 6.81 -3.34
C GLN A 33 -11.71 6.09 -3.01
N LEU A 34 -11.60 4.81 -3.37
CA LEU A 34 -10.35 4.07 -3.25
C LEU A 34 -9.24 4.70 -4.10
N SER A 35 -9.57 5.10 -5.34
CA SER A 35 -8.63 5.79 -6.24
C SER A 35 -8.18 7.13 -5.67
N TYR A 36 -9.11 7.91 -5.10
CA TYR A 36 -8.79 9.16 -4.41
C TYR A 36 -7.78 8.92 -3.28
N ASN A 37 -8.04 7.94 -2.41
CA ASN A 37 -7.15 7.61 -1.30
C ASN A 37 -5.77 7.13 -1.77
N ILE A 38 -5.71 6.36 -2.86
CA ILE A 38 -4.44 5.91 -3.46
C ILE A 38 -3.66 7.10 -4.00
N VAL A 39 -4.29 7.99 -4.77
CA VAL A 39 -3.60 9.17 -5.35
C VAL A 39 -3.18 10.15 -4.26
N ALA A 40 -4.00 10.38 -3.24
CA ALA A 40 -3.63 11.15 -2.06
C ALA A 40 -2.40 10.55 -1.34
N THR A 41 -2.34 9.22 -1.28
CA THR A 41 -1.17 8.50 -0.72
C THR A 41 0.07 8.64 -1.62
N HIS A 42 -0.09 8.62 -2.96
CA HIS A 42 1.01 8.89 -3.89
C HIS A 42 1.61 10.29 -3.68
N ILE A 43 0.77 11.31 -3.46
CA ILE A 43 1.24 12.66 -3.14
C ILE A 43 2.09 12.64 -1.85
N MET A 44 1.65 11.90 -0.82
CA MET A 44 2.45 11.76 0.40
C MET A 44 3.78 11.03 0.15
N PHE A 45 3.81 10.03 -0.76
CA PHE A 45 5.05 9.39 -1.18
C PHE A 45 6.01 10.36 -1.87
N GLU A 46 5.50 11.20 -2.78
CA GLU A 46 6.28 12.27 -3.41
C GLU A 46 6.89 13.21 -2.36
N LYS A 47 6.08 13.64 -1.38
CA LYS A 47 6.51 14.50 -0.27
C LYS A 47 7.56 13.85 0.63
N CYS A 48 7.49 12.53 0.83
CA CYS A 48 8.50 11.75 1.55
C CYS A 48 9.75 11.45 0.71
N GLY A 49 9.82 11.88 -0.55
CA GLY A 49 10.92 11.56 -1.45
C GLY A 49 11.01 10.07 -1.83
N ILE A 50 9.89 9.33 -1.73
CA ILE A 50 9.80 7.92 -2.16
C ILE A 50 9.89 7.87 -3.69
N LYS A 51 10.61 6.88 -4.20
CA LYS A 51 10.80 6.63 -5.63
C LYS A 51 10.34 5.22 -6.00
N PRO A 52 10.05 4.94 -7.28
CA PRO A 52 9.85 3.57 -7.74
C PRO A 52 11.01 2.67 -7.32
N GLY A 53 10.68 1.47 -6.82
CA GLY A 53 11.64 0.51 -6.25
C GLY A 53 11.95 0.68 -4.76
N ASP A 54 11.60 1.81 -4.13
CA ASP A 54 11.71 1.99 -2.68
C ASP A 54 10.72 1.06 -1.95
N LYS A 55 11.11 0.58 -0.76
CA LYS A 55 10.32 -0.37 0.02
C LYS A 55 9.46 0.38 1.04
N ILE A 56 8.22 -0.08 1.18
CA ILE A 56 7.23 0.45 2.12
C ILE A 56 6.72 -0.69 2.98
N SER A 57 7.10 -0.70 4.26
CA SER A 57 6.63 -1.69 5.21
C SER A 57 5.19 -1.43 5.64
N ILE A 58 4.40 -2.50 5.76
CA ILE A 58 2.99 -2.46 6.16
C ILE A 58 2.77 -3.46 7.29
N CYS A 59 2.55 -2.98 8.51
CA CYS A 59 2.42 -3.80 9.72
C CYS A 59 1.17 -3.41 10.52
N SER A 60 0.04 -4.04 10.22
CA SER A 60 -1.20 -3.86 10.98
C SER A 60 -2.15 -5.05 10.78
N LYS A 61 -3.24 -5.08 11.55
CA LYS A 61 -4.37 -5.98 11.26
C LYS A 61 -4.99 -5.63 9.92
N ASN A 62 -5.62 -6.62 9.28
CA ASN A 62 -6.37 -6.43 8.03
C ASN A 62 -7.48 -5.40 8.22
N GLN A 63 -7.49 -4.40 7.36
CA GLN A 63 -8.49 -3.34 7.29
C GLN A 63 -8.47 -2.70 5.90
N ALA A 64 -9.50 -1.90 5.58
CA ALA A 64 -9.59 -1.24 4.27
C ALA A 64 -8.35 -0.39 3.97
N ASN A 65 -7.84 0.35 4.95
CA ASN A 65 -6.63 1.18 4.79
C ASN A 65 -5.36 0.34 4.53
N TRP A 66 -5.30 -0.90 5.01
CA TRP A 66 -4.22 -1.81 4.65
C TRP A 66 -4.20 -2.07 3.14
N GLY A 67 -5.39 -2.30 2.57
CA GLY A 67 -5.56 -2.43 1.12
C GLY A 67 -5.18 -1.15 0.36
N VAL A 68 -5.54 0.02 0.88
CA VAL A 68 -5.13 1.32 0.30
C VAL A 68 -3.61 1.46 0.32
N ALA A 69 -2.94 1.23 1.45
CA ALA A 69 -1.48 1.36 1.57
C ALA A 69 -0.75 0.38 0.64
N PHE A 70 -1.23 -0.88 0.56
CA PHE A 70 -0.66 -1.90 -0.33
C PHE A 70 -0.82 -1.52 -1.81
N LEU A 71 -2.04 -1.16 -2.22
CA LEU A 71 -2.32 -0.79 -3.62
C LEU A 71 -1.62 0.52 -4.00
N ALA A 72 -1.58 1.51 -3.10
CA ALA A 72 -0.85 2.74 -3.34
C ALA A 72 0.64 2.46 -3.56
N SER A 73 1.27 1.61 -2.72
CA SER A 73 2.67 1.24 -2.90
C SER A 73 2.91 0.58 -4.26
N LEU A 74 2.08 -0.41 -4.61
CA LEU A 74 2.21 -1.15 -5.85
C LEU A 74 2.01 -0.26 -7.09
N THR A 75 0.96 0.57 -7.07
CA THR A 75 0.58 1.44 -8.20
C THR A 75 1.45 2.70 -8.34
N TYR A 76 2.25 3.01 -7.33
CA TYR A 76 3.31 4.02 -7.39
C TYR A 76 4.62 3.48 -7.97
N GLY A 77 4.75 2.14 -8.06
CA GLY A 77 6.00 1.47 -8.40
C GLY A 77 6.92 1.24 -7.20
N ALA A 78 6.47 1.56 -5.99
CA ALA A 78 7.16 1.18 -4.77
C ALA A 78 6.88 -0.30 -4.43
N VAL A 79 7.70 -0.88 -3.58
CA VAL A 79 7.63 -2.30 -3.21
C VAL A 79 7.00 -2.45 -1.83
N PRO A 80 5.73 -2.87 -1.71
CA PRO A 80 5.13 -3.16 -0.42
C PRO A 80 5.84 -4.34 0.27
N VAL A 81 6.00 -4.23 1.59
CA VAL A 81 6.62 -5.21 2.46
C VAL A 81 5.66 -5.53 3.60
N PRO A 82 4.69 -6.45 3.41
CA PRO A 82 3.80 -6.89 4.48
C PRO A 82 4.58 -7.54 5.62
N ILE A 83 4.32 -7.09 6.83
CA ILE A 83 4.89 -7.62 8.08
C ILE A 83 3.73 -8.08 8.97
N LEU A 84 3.83 -9.28 9.53
CA LEU A 84 2.80 -9.81 10.42
C LEU A 84 2.68 -8.96 11.68
N ASN A 85 1.45 -8.61 12.01
CA ASN A 85 1.12 -7.74 13.15
C ASN A 85 1.35 -8.40 14.52
N GLU A 86 1.48 -9.72 14.56
CA GLU A 86 1.79 -10.49 15.78
C GLU A 86 3.29 -10.50 16.14
N PHE A 87 4.16 -9.98 15.28
CA PHE A 87 5.59 -9.92 15.57
C PHE A 87 5.89 -8.93 16.70
N LYS A 88 6.89 -9.28 17.51
CA LYS A 88 7.42 -8.39 18.55
C LYS A 88 8.16 -7.21 17.91
N SER A 89 8.22 -6.09 18.62
CA SER A 89 8.87 -4.84 18.16
C SER A 89 10.27 -5.06 17.59
N GLY A 90 11.13 -5.81 18.27
CA GLY A 90 12.49 -6.11 17.79
C GLY A 90 12.51 -6.85 16.45
N THR A 91 11.53 -7.74 16.20
CA THR A 91 11.39 -8.40 14.90
C THR A 91 10.92 -7.43 13.84
N ILE A 92 9.96 -6.56 14.16
CA ILE A 92 9.46 -5.53 13.24
C ILE A 92 10.59 -4.57 12.84
N HIS A 93 11.37 -4.04 13.82
CA HIS A 93 12.56 -3.21 13.57
C HIS A 93 13.54 -3.93 12.63
N HIS A 94 13.84 -5.19 12.92
CA HIS A 94 14.74 -6.00 12.08
C HIS A 94 14.24 -6.12 10.63
N LEU A 95 12.95 -6.43 10.43
CA LEU A 95 12.39 -6.63 9.09
C LEU A 95 12.30 -5.32 8.29
N VAL A 96 11.95 -4.20 8.94
CA VAL A 96 11.95 -2.87 8.34
C VAL A 96 13.37 -2.50 7.87
N ASN A 97 14.38 -2.72 8.72
CA ASN A 97 15.78 -2.46 8.37
C ASN A 97 16.31 -3.42 7.31
N HIS A 98 16.02 -4.73 7.43
CA HIS A 98 16.46 -5.75 6.47
C HIS A 98 15.89 -5.52 5.06
N SER A 99 14.66 -5.02 4.97
CA SER A 99 14.06 -4.65 3.68
C SER A 99 14.55 -3.30 3.14
N ASN A 100 15.29 -2.52 3.92
CA ASN A 100 15.62 -1.12 3.64
C ASN A 100 14.35 -0.29 3.37
N SER A 101 13.31 -0.48 4.19
CA SER A 101 12.06 0.26 4.03
C SER A 101 12.25 1.71 4.39
N ARG A 102 11.79 2.59 3.51
CA ARG A 102 11.85 4.04 3.70
C ARG A 102 10.60 4.62 4.35
N LEU A 103 9.51 3.88 4.35
CA LEU A 103 8.25 4.27 4.97
C LEU A 103 7.64 3.08 5.67
N LEU A 104 6.97 3.31 6.81
CA LEU A 104 6.25 2.30 7.57
C LEU A 104 4.81 2.75 7.81
N TYR A 105 3.85 1.94 7.39
CA TYR A 105 2.46 1.99 7.85
C TYR A 105 2.29 1.04 9.01
N VAL A 106 1.79 1.51 10.14
CA VAL A 106 1.71 0.71 11.38
C VAL A 106 0.37 0.91 12.08
N GLY A 107 -0.17 -0.17 12.65
CA GLY A 107 -1.35 -0.10 13.53
C GLY A 107 -1.04 0.56 14.87
N GLU A 108 -2.00 1.29 15.44
CA GLU A 108 -1.85 2.07 16.68
C GLU A 108 -1.25 1.25 17.82
N ALA A 109 -1.80 0.08 18.13
CA ALA A 109 -1.33 -0.78 19.22
C ALA A 109 0.10 -1.30 19.02
N ILE A 110 0.57 -1.37 17.78
CA ILE A 110 1.96 -1.78 17.46
C ILE A 110 2.90 -0.60 17.65
N TRP A 111 2.48 0.58 17.20
CA TRP A 111 3.25 1.81 17.28
C TRP A 111 3.75 2.12 18.70
N GLU A 112 2.92 1.89 19.72
CA GLU A 112 3.25 2.14 21.13
C GLU A 112 4.55 1.44 21.59
N ASN A 113 4.96 0.38 20.90
CA ASN A 113 6.12 -0.43 21.23
C ASN A 113 7.28 -0.26 20.23
N LEU A 114 7.17 0.63 19.25
CA LEU A 114 8.22 0.88 18.26
C LEU A 114 9.03 2.12 18.59
N SER A 115 10.30 2.09 18.21
CA SER A 115 11.21 3.22 18.32
C SER A 115 11.74 3.63 16.94
N PRO A 116 11.48 4.86 16.46
CA PRO A 116 12.05 5.35 15.20
C PRO A 116 13.58 5.31 15.16
N SER A 117 14.26 5.48 16.28
CA SER A 117 15.72 5.41 16.35
C SER A 117 16.29 4.04 15.99
N GLU A 118 15.49 2.97 16.13
CA GLU A 118 15.86 1.61 15.73
C GLU A 118 15.65 1.36 14.21
N MET A 119 15.11 2.33 13.48
CA MET A 119 14.82 2.26 12.05
C MET A 119 15.36 3.49 11.30
N PRO A 120 16.70 3.69 11.24
CA PRO A 120 17.33 4.94 10.81
C PRO A 120 17.06 5.31 9.33
N GLU A 121 16.76 4.33 8.46
CA GLU A 121 16.47 4.57 7.04
C GLU A 121 15.00 4.99 6.79
N VAL A 122 14.13 4.88 7.81
CA VAL A 122 12.72 5.26 7.68
C VAL A 122 12.59 6.78 7.66
N GLU A 123 12.01 7.33 6.60
CA GLU A 123 11.75 8.76 6.45
C GLU A 123 10.50 9.19 7.19
N ALA A 124 9.46 8.34 7.19
CA ALA A 124 8.22 8.61 7.91
C ALA A 124 7.53 7.32 8.37
N ILE A 125 6.73 7.45 9.43
CA ILE A 125 5.84 6.41 9.95
C ILE A 125 4.44 6.98 10.00
N ALA A 126 3.48 6.27 9.40
CA ALA A 126 2.08 6.66 9.35
C ALA A 126 1.19 5.62 10.06
N GLN A 127 0.20 6.11 10.78
CA GLN A 127 -0.81 5.29 11.43
C GLN A 127 -1.74 4.66 10.39
N MET A 128 -1.98 3.35 10.48
CA MET A 128 -2.78 2.63 9.49
C MET A 128 -4.26 3.04 9.54
N GLU A 129 -4.78 3.38 10.69
CA GLU A 129 -6.21 3.64 10.91
C GLU A 129 -6.72 4.89 10.18
N ASN A 130 -5.84 5.88 9.97
CA ASN A 130 -6.22 7.20 9.42
C ASN A 130 -5.14 7.88 8.56
N PHE A 131 -4.00 7.22 8.38
CA PHE A 131 -2.80 7.74 7.69
C PHE A 131 -2.20 9.01 8.31
N SER A 132 -2.51 9.32 9.58
CA SER A 132 -1.83 10.40 10.29
C SER A 132 -0.33 10.09 10.43
N VAL A 133 0.51 11.12 10.30
CA VAL A 133 1.96 10.99 10.42
C VAL A 133 2.35 10.97 11.89
N LEU A 134 2.81 9.82 12.37
CA LEU A 134 3.29 9.59 13.75
C LEU A 134 4.72 10.11 13.92
N TYR A 135 5.59 9.80 12.96
CA TYR A 135 6.98 10.24 12.89
C TYR A 135 7.33 10.65 11.46
N ALA A 136 8.16 11.67 11.33
CA ALA A 136 8.78 12.04 10.07
C ALA A 136 10.10 12.78 10.33
N LYS A 137 11.10 12.54 9.48
CA LYS A 137 12.34 13.33 9.47
C LYS A 137 12.06 14.76 9.00
N ASP A 138 11.20 14.91 7.97
CA ASP A 138 10.68 16.19 7.53
C ASP A 138 9.46 16.59 8.37
N SER A 139 9.59 17.69 9.12
CA SER A 139 8.50 18.20 9.97
C SER A 139 7.28 18.71 9.19
N GLU A 140 7.45 19.09 7.91
CA GLU A 140 6.36 19.59 7.07
C GLU A 140 5.37 18.49 6.68
N LEU A 141 5.80 17.24 6.66
CA LEU A 141 4.99 16.12 6.23
C LEU A 141 3.69 15.95 7.04
N LYS A 142 3.73 16.26 8.34
CA LYS A 142 2.52 16.27 9.18
C LYS A 142 1.50 17.31 8.73
N ARG A 143 1.97 18.52 8.40
CA ARG A 143 1.13 19.60 7.86
C ARG A 143 0.56 19.23 6.49
N ASP A 144 1.39 18.69 5.61
CA ASP A 144 0.98 18.27 4.27
C ASP A 144 -0.09 17.18 4.35
N ARG A 145 0.06 16.22 5.27
CA ARG A 145 -0.97 15.18 5.48
C ARG A 145 -2.29 15.76 5.98
N LEU A 146 -2.26 16.74 6.88
CA LEU A 146 -3.47 17.41 7.37
C LEU A 146 -4.17 18.21 6.26
N ASN A 147 -3.41 18.71 5.29
CA ASN A 147 -3.90 19.52 4.19
C ASN A 147 -4.08 18.70 2.88
N ILE A 148 -4.09 17.37 2.97
CA ILE A 148 -4.06 16.52 1.77
C ILE A 148 -5.24 16.78 0.83
N ASP A 149 -6.42 17.03 1.37
CA ASP A 149 -7.60 17.33 0.55
C ASP A 149 -7.46 18.68 -0.19
N ALA A 150 -6.85 19.69 0.44
CA ALA A 150 -6.54 20.95 -0.23
C ALA A 150 -5.49 20.77 -1.33
N ILE A 151 -4.47 19.94 -1.09
CA ILE A 151 -3.44 19.60 -2.10
C ILE A 151 -4.08 18.82 -3.27
N MET A 152 -4.97 17.89 -2.98
CA MET A 152 -5.75 17.17 -4.01
C MET A 152 -6.61 18.12 -4.83
N GLN A 153 -7.31 19.07 -4.17
CA GLN A 153 -8.12 20.07 -4.83
C GLN A 153 -7.28 21.01 -5.70
N GLU A 154 -6.11 21.44 -5.22
CA GLU A 154 -5.18 22.27 -6.00
C GLU A 154 -4.67 21.54 -7.26
N ARG A 155 -4.33 20.22 -7.15
CA ARG A 155 -3.75 19.43 -8.23
C ARG A 155 -4.77 18.99 -9.28
N TYR A 156 -5.99 18.67 -8.88
CA TYR A 156 -7.01 18.04 -9.72
C TYR A 156 -8.31 18.86 -9.84
N GLY A 157 -8.55 19.81 -8.97
CA GLY A 157 -9.82 20.57 -8.91
C GLY A 157 -11.03 19.65 -8.70
N ASP A 158 -12.17 20.07 -9.23
CA ASP A 158 -13.40 19.28 -9.21
C ASP A 158 -13.43 18.17 -10.28
N SER A 159 -12.35 18.06 -11.08
CA SER A 159 -12.26 17.13 -12.20
C SER A 159 -11.62 15.78 -11.84
N PHE A 160 -11.34 15.51 -10.54
CA PHE A 160 -10.81 14.20 -10.17
C PHE A 160 -11.79 13.10 -10.55
N GLY A 161 -11.38 12.23 -11.48
CA GLY A 161 -12.21 11.19 -12.04
C GLY A 161 -11.39 10.05 -12.65
N PRO A 162 -12.03 9.12 -13.37
CA PRO A 162 -11.33 7.99 -13.97
C PRO A 162 -10.12 8.39 -14.82
N ASP A 163 -10.22 9.50 -15.57
CA ASP A 163 -9.14 9.97 -16.45
C ASP A 163 -7.94 10.57 -15.68
N SER A 164 -8.12 10.90 -14.40
CA SER A 164 -7.03 11.35 -13.52
C SER A 164 -6.11 10.22 -13.08
N LEU A 165 -6.52 8.96 -13.24
CA LEU A 165 -5.68 7.82 -12.84
C LEU A 165 -4.58 7.57 -13.87
N CYS A 166 -3.34 7.59 -13.39
CA CYS A 166 -2.16 7.19 -14.13
C CYS A 166 -1.24 6.43 -13.17
N PHE A 167 -1.24 5.11 -13.27
CA PHE A 167 -0.42 4.26 -12.42
C PHE A 167 0.95 3.99 -13.05
N TYR A 168 1.92 3.66 -12.20
CA TYR A 168 3.26 3.30 -12.63
C TYR A 168 3.23 2.19 -13.68
N GLU A 169 4.01 2.33 -14.74
CA GLU A 169 4.13 1.33 -15.79
C GLU A 169 5.16 0.26 -15.38
N ASP A 170 4.65 -0.82 -14.78
CA ASP A 170 5.45 -1.92 -14.29
C ASP A 170 6.04 -2.78 -15.41
N SER A 171 7.28 -3.25 -15.19
CA SER A 171 7.96 -4.23 -16.03
C SER A 171 7.91 -5.62 -15.40
N PRO A 172 7.82 -6.72 -16.19
CA PRO A 172 7.64 -8.08 -15.66
C PRO A 172 8.69 -8.54 -14.66
N GLU A 173 9.95 -8.11 -14.83
CA GLU A 173 11.07 -8.53 -14.00
C GLU A 173 11.31 -7.60 -12.79
N GLU A 174 10.64 -6.45 -12.74
CA GLU A 174 10.73 -5.56 -11.60
C GLU A 174 10.12 -6.21 -10.35
N LEU A 175 10.71 -5.88 -9.19
CA LEU A 175 10.24 -6.35 -7.90
C LEU A 175 8.91 -5.69 -7.54
N ALA A 176 7.87 -6.50 -7.35
CA ALA A 176 6.54 -6.03 -7.01
C ALA A 176 6.24 -6.10 -5.51
N LEU A 177 6.84 -7.07 -4.80
CA LEU A 177 6.48 -7.39 -3.42
C LEU A 177 7.62 -8.14 -2.73
N ILE A 178 7.88 -7.85 -1.45
CA ILE A 178 8.68 -8.71 -0.58
C ILE A 178 7.76 -9.29 0.49
N ASN A 179 7.66 -10.62 0.54
CA ASN A 179 6.86 -11.30 1.56
C ASN A 179 7.76 -12.10 2.51
N TYR A 180 7.68 -11.79 3.80
CA TYR A 180 8.46 -12.50 4.82
C TYR A 180 7.74 -13.77 5.26
N THR A 181 8.50 -14.87 5.25
CA THR A 181 8.03 -16.17 5.77
C THR A 181 8.78 -16.53 7.05
N SER A 182 8.10 -17.22 7.96
CA SER A 182 8.75 -17.81 9.13
C SER A 182 9.70 -18.92 8.66
N GLY A 183 11.00 -18.61 8.59
CA GLY A 183 12.01 -19.59 8.21
C GLY A 183 12.13 -20.71 9.24
N THR A 184 12.24 -21.96 8.80
CA THR A 184 12.53 -23.13 9.63
C THR A 184 13.88 -23.03 10.37
N SER A 185 14.75 -22.11 9.95
CA SER A 185 16.07 -21.83 10.53
C SER A 185 16.08 -20.69 11.57
N GLY A 186 14.93 -20.22 12.04
CA GLY A 186 14.81 -19.17 13.07
C GLY A 186 14.92 -17.73 12.56
N PHE A 187 15.34 -17.51 11.32
CA PHE A 187 15.38 -16.18 10.70
C PHE A 187 14.29 -16.05 9.63
N SER A 188 13.55 -14.96 9.66
CA SER A 188 12.56 -14.64 8.60
C SER A 188 13.29 -14.42 7.27
N LYS A 189 12.80 -15.05 6.20
CA LYS A 189 13.32 -14.89 4.84
C LYS A 189 12.38 -14.03 4.02
N GLY A 190 12.90 -12.98 3.37
CA GLY A 190 12.16 -12.16 2.44
C GLY A 190 12.10 -12.81 1.06
N VAL A 191 10.92 -13.27 0.66
CA VAL A 191 10.70 -13.79 -0.70
C VAL A 191 10.43 -12.62 -1.63
N MET A 192 11.29 -12.45 -2.63
CA MET A 192 11.18 -11.40 -3.64
C MET A 192 10.25 -11.86 -4.76
N ILE A 193 9.14 -11.17 -4.95
CA ILE A 193 8.09 -11.51 -5.92
C ILE A 193 8.08 -10.46 -7.02
N PRO A 194 8.46 -10.81 -8.27
CA PRO A 194 8.41 -9.88 -9.40
C PRO A 194 6.98 -9.71 -9.92
N TYR A 195 6.73 -8.62 -10.68
CA TYR A 195 5.42 -8.33 -11.26
C TYR A 195 4.88 -9.48 -12.13
N ARG A 196 5.74 -10.20 -12.87
CA ARG A 196 5.30 -11.37 -13.66
C ARG A 196 4.66 -12.48 -12.81
N ALA A 197 5.16 -12.71 -11.60
CA ALA A 197 4.62 -13.72 -10.70
C ALA A 197 3.27 -13.25 -10.14
N LEU A 198 3.15 -11.98 -9.76
CA LEU A 198 1.90 -11.40 -9.30
C LEU A 198 0.84 -11.40 -10.42
N TYR A 199 1.20 -11.04 -11.64
CA TYR A 199 0.33 -11.12 -12.82
C TYR A 199 -0.18 -12.55 -13.06
N SER A 200 0.72 -13.55 -12.98
CA SER A 200 0.37 -14.96 -13.14
C SER A 200 -0.63 -15.43 -12.09
N ASN A 201 -0.46 -14.99 -10.83
CA ASN A 201 -1.40 -15.30 -9.75
C ASN A 201 -2.79 -14.67 -9.98
N ILE A 202 -2.85 -13.43 -10.47
CA ILE A 202 -4.12 -12.77 -10.84
C ILE A 202 -4.83 -13.57 -11.95
N LYS A 203 -4.08 -13.98 -12.97
CA LYS A 203 -4.62 -14.83 -14.05
C LYS A 203 -5.09 -16.18 -13.54
N PHE A 204 -4.29 -16.86 -12.73
CA PHE A 204 -4.68 -18.12 -12.10
C PHE A 204 -5.97 -17.96 -11.29
N GLY A 205 -6.09 -16.90 -10.49
CA GLY A 205 -7.30 -16.61 -9.72
C GLY A 205 -8.55 -16.50 -10.60
N SER A 206 -8.44 -15.88 -11.79
CA SER A 206 -9.56 -15.78 -12.73
C SER A 206 -9.97 -17.13 -13.33
N TYR A 207 -9.05 -18.08 -13.47
CA TYR A 207 -9.34 -19.45 -13.91
C TYR A 207 -9.88 -20.32 -12.76
N ALA A 208 -9.29 -20.22 -11.58
CA ALA A 208 -9.65 -21.05 -10.44
C ALA A 208 -11.01 -20.68 -9.83
N MET A 209 -11.45 -19.45 -10.02
CA MET A 209 -12.70 -18.93 -9.47
C MET A 209 -13.60 -18.31 -10.55
N PRO A 210 -14.05 -19.09 -11.54
CA PRO A 210 -14.82 -18.59 -12.67
C PRO A 210 -16.21 -18.05 -12.29
N SER A 211 -16.71 -18.43 -11.11
CA SER A 211 -17.97 -17.91 -10.55
C SER A 211 -17.86 -16.50 -9.98
N LEU A 212 -16.64 -16.03 -9.68
CA LEU A 212 -16.43 -14.67 -9.22
C LEU A 212 -16.64 -13.69 -10.37
N ASN A 213 -17.46 -12.70 -10.12
CA ASN A 213 -17.75 -11.62 -11.05
C ASN A 213 -17.77 -10.29 -10.30
N ASN A 214 -18.07 -9.21 -11.02
CA ASN A 214 -18.08 -7.85 -10.46
C ASN A 214 -19.19 -7.58 -9.42
N ARG A 215 -20.01 -8.57 -9.05
CA ARG A 215 -20.99 -8.52 -7.96
C ARG A 215 -20.56 -9.36 -6.75
N SER A 216 -19.51 -10.17 -6.91
CA SER A 216 -19.00 -11.03 -5.84
C SER A 216 -18.27 -10.19 -4.78
N ARG A 217 -18.39 -10.62 -3.52
CA ARG A 217 -17.64 -10.06 -2.39
C ARG A 217 -16.76 -11.16 -1.81
N VAL A 218 -15.52 -10.82 -1.50
CA VAL A 218 -14.56 -11.72 -0.86
C VAL A 218 -14.24 -11.15 0.51
N VAL A 219 -14.21 -12.02 1.52
CA VAL A 219 -13.80 -11.68 2.88
C VAL A 219 -12.39 -12.22 3.10
N SER A 220 -11.49 -11.40 3.63
CA SER A 220 -10.11 -11.75 3.97
C SER A 220 -9.84 -11.58 5.46
#